data_a8486aba1b652ac83a95a843c4323111
#
_entry.id   a8486aba1b652ac83a95a843c4323111
#
_cell.length_a   1.000
_cell.length_b   1.000
_cell.length_c   1.000
_cell.angle_alpha   90.00
_cell.angle_beta   90.00
_cell.angle_gamma   90.00
#
_symmetry.space_group_name_H-M   'P 1'
#
loop_
_entity.id
_entity.type
_entity.pdbx_description
1 polymer ?
#
loop_
_entity_poly.entity_id
_entity_poly.type
_entity_poly.pdbx_seq_one_letter_code
_entity_poly.pdbx_strand_id
1 'polypeptide(L)'
;MTMANQSDMKVHDWLAHPTRRSYHEANFYPSLDPAQLPKRFVDGTDMNLFQGYAITKQTASPGNIEPLLDHIKNIWCNGDAVTYEYTLNWMARVVQKPWQRTRIVLVLISKEGVGKGMVTDILGEILGSQCFLSESRKDNLFGQFNSSLSCKTLVVMNELLWAGSHEASGVFKDMITDKAITVNEKHQVQRQEDCYQNYAICTQGPWAVPASCESRRFFVLEPSDRYCGNQDQESTQYFNRLATVQPKHVADFLYKRDISSFIASQVPETKALTGQKLESLTPVQSVLYEALIEGHVFCIDSGGWDKMGNPYQTTGHFGASLQRSQILEGMTQASAQMRSDKHHVPQKFWRQLKSACTAKGETILHDQGRVRNSSSGVRAHYMRFSPLDECRAFWEKHCFVPPGGWPQETDENLVTPESANFDVFESADPTKSP
;
A
#
# COMPACT_ATOMS: atom_id res chain seq x y z
N MET A 1 -21.71 -3.32 -39.71
CA MET A 1 -21.26 -3.90 -40.98
C MET A 1 -20.82 -5.32 -40.74
N THR A 2 -21.58 -6.27 -41.18
CA THR A 2 -21.47 -7.68 -40.86
C THR A 2 -20.19 -8.29 -41.43
N MET A 3 -19.39 -8.93 -40.62
CA MET A 3 -18.13 -9.64 -40.95
C MET A 3 -18.32 -10.89 -41.84
N ALA A 4 -19.44 -11.07 -42.47
CA ALA A 4 -19.82 -12.35 -43.12
C ALA A 4 -19.26 -12.58 -44.54
N ASN A 5 -18.55 -11.62 -45.14
CA ASN A 5 -18.08 -11.76 -46.53
C ASN A 5 -16.59 -11.50 -46.75
N GLN A 6 -15.73 -11.60 -45.73
CA GLN A 6 -14.28 -11.38 -45.89
C GLN A 6 -13.44 -12.67 -46.00
N SER A 7 -14.05 -13.86 -45.95
CA SER A 7 -13.32 -15.14 -45.95
C SER A 7 -12.59 -15.49 -47.24
N ASP A 8 -12.92 -14.85 -48.35
CA ASP A 8 -12.38 -15.21 -49.69
C ASP A 8 -11.45 -14.13 -50.30
N MET A 9 -11.22 -13.00 -49.59
CA MET A 9 -10.31 -11.97 -50.08
C MET A 9 -8.87 -12.41 -49.88
N LYS A 10 -8.09 -12.57 -50.97
CA LYS A 10 -6.66 -12.84 -50.88
C LYS A 10 -5.95 -11.68 -50.19
N VAL A 11 -4.89 -11.97 -49.42
CA VAL A 11 -4.11 -10.96 -48.69
C VAL A 11 -3.67 -9.83 -49.62
N HIS A 12 -3.30 -10.16 -50.87
CA HIS A 12 -2.91 -9.16 -51.85
C HIS A 12 -4.06 -8.18 -52.20
N ASP A 13 -5.28 -8.68 -52.36
CA ASP A 13 -6.44 -7.86 -52.69
C ASP A 13 -6.85 -6.97 -51.54
N TRP A 14 -6.69 -7.47 -50.29
CA TRP A 14 -6.89 -6.66 -49.10
C TRP A 14 -5.82 -5.55 -48.96
N LEU A 15 -4.55 -5.88 -49.23
CA LEU A 15 -3.48 -4.91 -49.21
C LEU A 15 -3.64 -3.79 -50.24
N ALA A 16 -4.25 -4.08 -51.41
CA ALA A 16 -4.52 -3.13 -52.47
C ALA A 16 -5.88 -2.40 -52.30
N HIS A 17 -6.71 -2.79 -51.34
CA HIS A 17 -8.06 -2.25 -51.23
C HIS A 17 -8.08 -0.76 -50.87
N PRO A 18 -8.80 0.12 -51.58
CA PRO A 18 -8.73 1.57 -51.42
C PRO A 18 -9.29 2.06 -50.08
N THR A 19 -10.12 1.25 -49.40
CA THR A 19 -10.64 1.57 -48.05
C THR A 19 -9.81 0.99 -46.93
N ARG A 20 -8.66 0.34 -47.23
CA ARG A 20 -7.76 -0.20 -46.21
C ARG A 20 -7.22 0.94 -45.34
N ARG A 21 -7.40 0.78 -44.03
CA ARG A 21 -6.76 1.69 -43.04
C ARG A 21 -5.40 1.15 -42.67
N SER A 22 -4.41 2.01 -42.69
CA SER A 22 -3.05 1.72 -42.23
C SER A 22 -2.75 2.71 -41.09
N TYR A 23 -2.14 2.20 -40.05
CA TYR A 23 -1.75 3.00 -38.89
C TYR A 23 -0.25 2.86 -38.70
N HIS A 24 0.39 3.91 -38.14
CA HIS A 24 1.80 3.89 -37.79
C HIS A 24 2.04 2.95 -36.62
N GLU A 25 1.21 3.10 -35.58
CA GLU A 25 1.25 2.32 -34.36
C GLU A 25 -0.16 2.00 -33.85
N ALA A 26 -0.24 0.98 -32.99
CA ALA A 26 -1.44 0.66 -32.24
C ALA A 26 -1.12 0.90 -30.75
N ASN A 27 -1.77 1.91 -30.17
CA ASN A 27 -1.55 2.36 -28.82
C ASN A 27 -2.84 2.38 -28.02
N PHE A 28 -2.75 2.21 -26.72
CA PHE A 28 -3.90 2.27 -25.83
C PHE A 28 -4.03 3.67 -25.21
N TYR A 29 -5.19 4.29 -25.39
CA TYR A 29 -5.57 5.52 -24.71
C TYR A 29 -7.03 5.41 -24.25
N PRO A 30 -7.32 5.38 -22.94
CA PRO A 30 -8.64 5.02 -22.43
C PRO A 30 -9.67 6.16 -22.52
N SER A 31 -9.87 6.71 -23.71
CA SER A 31 -10.95 7.62 -24.05
C SER A 31 -11.39 7.43 -25.49
N LEU A 32 -12.68 7.62 -25.73
CA LEU A 32 -13.28 7.74 -27.07
C LEU A 32 -13.74 9.16 -27.36
N ASP A 33 -13.65 10.08 -26.40
CA ASP A 33 -14.01 11.48 -26.59
C ASP A 33 -12.92 12.21 -27.41
N PRO A 34 -13.24 12.70 -28.63
CA PRO A 34 -12.27 13.39 -29.46
C PRO A 34 -11.60 14.60 -28.77
N ALA A 35 -12.31 15.25 -27.82
CA ALA A 35 -11.76 16.36 -27.06
C ALA A 35 -10.66 15.96 -26.07
N GLN A 36 -10.58 14.67 -25.74
CA GLN A 36 -9.59 14.11 -24.80
C GLN A 36 -8.51 13.33 -25.52
N LEU A 37 -8.73 12.94 -26.79
CA LEU A 37 -7.78 12.13 -27.53
C LEU A 37 -6.54 12.94 -27.94
N PRO A 38 -5.33 12.38 -27.77
CA PRO A 38 -4.12 12.90 -28.40
C PRO A 38 -4.29 13.02 -29.93
N LYS A 39 -3.66 14.03 -30.51
CA LYS A 39 -3.76 14.37 -31.95
C LYS A 39 -3.53 13.16 -32.86
N ARG A 40 -2.55 12.30 -32.53
CA ARG A 40 -2.19 11.09 -33.29
C ARG A 40 -3.40 10.12 -33.52
N PHE A 41 -4.34 10.08 -32.57
CA PHE A 41 -5.55 9.26 -32.72
C PHE A 41 -6.65 9.99 -33.49
N VAL A 42 -6.76 11.32 -33.32
CA VAL A 42 -7.74 12.15 -34.03
C VAL A 42 -7.40 12.23 -35.52
N ASP A 43 -6.14 12.39 -35.85
CA ASP A 43 -5.64 12.46 -37.24
C ASP A 43 -5.60 11.06 -37.91
N GLY A 44 -5.87 9.99 -37.16
CA GLY A 44 -5.85 8.63 -37.67
C GLY A 44 -4.43 8.11 -37.99
N THR A 45 -3.39 8.75 -37.46
CA THR A 45 -2.00 8.28 -37.60
C THR A 45 -1.78 6.99 -36.79
N ASP A 46 -2.33 6.94 -35.58
CA ASP A 46 -2.27 5.75 -34.69
C ASP A 46 -3.66 5.15 -34.49
N MET A 47 -3.69 3.84 -34.28
CA MET A 47 -4.90 3.12 -33.89
C MET A 47 -5.04 3.13 -32.37
N ASN A 48 -6.20 3.61 -31.86
CA ASN A 48 -6.52 3.46 -30.45
C ASN A 48 -7.05 2.04 -30.17
N LEU A 49 -6.36 1.31 -29.28
CA LEU A 49 -6.78 -0.04 -28.88
C LEU A 49 -7.97 -0.01 -27.90
N PHE A 50 -8.26 1.14 -27.27
CA PHE A 50 -9.41 1.27 -26.38
C PHE A 50 -10.73 1.31 -27.20
N GLN A 51 -11.62 0.38 -26.91
CA GLN A 51 -12.92 0.25 -27.60
C GLN A 51 -14.10 0.68 -26.72
N GLY A 52 -13.83 1.26 -25.57
CA GLY A 52 -14.83 1.60 -24.56
C GLY A 52 -14.89 0.58 -23.43
N TYR A 53 -15.57 0.97 -22.38
CA TYR A 53 -15.88 0.06 -21.28
C TYR A 53 -17.06 -0.84 -21.62
N ALA A 54 -17.20 -1.96 -20.89
CA ALA A 54 -18.33 -2.89 -21.10
C ALA A 54 -19.67 -2.20 -20.80
N ILE A 55 -19.70 -1.32 -19.77
CA ILE A 55 -20.86 -0.48 -19.48
C ILE A 55 -20.47 0.98 -19.71
N THR A 56 -21.02 1.57 -20.77
CA THR A 56 -20.79 2.96 -21.16
C THR A 56 -21.83 3.89 -20.54
N LYS A 57 -21.64 5.20 -20.67
CA LYS A 57 -22.65 6.20 -20.26
C LYS A 57 -24.02 5.98 -20.90
N GLN A 58 -24.05 5.43 -22.13
CA GLN A 58 -25.26 5.18 -22.90
C GLN A 58 -25.97 3.88 -22.47
N THR A 59 -25.24 2.88 -21.98
CA THR A 59 -25.79 1.59 -21.52
C THR A 59 -26.02 1.55 -20.02
N ALA A 60 -25.44 2.49 -19.26
CA ALA A 60 -25.73 2.68 -17.85
C ALA A 60 -27.16 3.17 -17.63
N SER A 61 -27.78 2.78 -16.55
CA SER A 61 -29.15 3.16 -16.23
C SER A 61 -29.34 3.31 -14.70
N PRO A 62 -30.20 4.22 -14.24
CA PRO A 62 -30.49 4.38 -12.82
C PRO A 62 -31.13 3.12 -12.22
N GLY A 63 -30.88 2.85 -10.96
CA GLY A 63 -31.47 1.74 -10.23
C GLY A 63 -31.04 1.72 -8.76
N ASN A 64 -31.48 0.70 -8.03
CA ASN A 64 -31.17 0.60 -6.62
C ASN A 64 -29.73 0.12 -6.42
N ILE A 65 -28.89 0.97 -5.82
CA ILE A 65 -27.51 0.68 -5.42
C ILE A 65 -27.29 0.88 -3.91
N GLU A 66 -28.37 1.14 -3.17
CA GLU A 66 -28.30 1.39 -1.72
C GLU A 66 -27.52 0.30 -0.96
N PRO A 67 -27.70 -1.02 -1.24
CA PRO A 67 -26.93 -2.05 -0.57
C PRO A 67 -25.42 -1.90 -0.78
N LEU A 68 -24.97 -1.44 -1.94
CA LEU A 68 -23.56 -1.20 -2.23
C LEU A 68 -23.04 0.04 -1.49
N LEU A 69 -23.81 1.13 -1.50
CA LEU A 69 -23.45 2.36 -0.81
C LEU A 69 -23.37 2.14 0.70
N ASP A 70 -24.33 1.39 1.26
CA ASP A 70 -24.32 0.98 2.65
C ASP A 70 -23.08 0.13 2.98
N HIS A 71 -22.75 -0.84 2.11
CA HIS A 71 -21.57 -1.69 2.26
C HIS A 71 -20.26 -0.87 2.27
N ILE A 72 -20.09 0.03 1.31
CA ILE A 72 -18.91 0.88 1.26
C ILE A 72 -18.85 1.79 2.50
N LYS A 73 -19.98 2.38 2.90
CA LYS A 73 -20.02 3.30 4.04
C LYS A 73 -19.76 2.60 5.36
N ASN A 74 -20.52 1.54 5.66
CA ASN A 74 -20.57 0.95 7.00
C ASN A 74 -19.59 -0.20 7.18
N ILE A 75 -19.22 -0.90 6.11
CA ILE A 75 -18.24 -2.00 6.18
C ILE A 75 -16.85 -1.54 5.77
N TRP A 76 -16.67 -0.94 4.58
CA TRP A 76 -15.33 -0.53 4.14
C TRP A 76 -14.79 0.66 4.92
N CYS A 77 -15.65 1.64 5.20
CA CYS A 77 -15.26 2.92 5.82
C CYS A 77 -15.65 3.03 7.29
N ASN A 78 -16.23 1.99 7.90
CA ASN A 78 -16.66 1.98 9.32
C ASN A 78 -17.52 3.20 9.71
N GLY A 79 -18.37 3.68 8.79
CA GLY A 79 -19.23 4.84 8.98
C GLY A 79 -18.55 6.20 8.84
N ASP A 80 -17.22 6.25 8.61
CA ASP A 80 -16.51 7.52 8.43
C ASP A 80 -16.88 8.19 7.11
N ALA A 81 -17.40 9.40 7.19
CA ALA A 81 -17.90 10.13 6.04
C ALA A 81 -16.78 10.60 5.09
N VAL A 82 -15.60 10.91 5.61
CA VAL A 82 -14.48 11.44 4.80
C VAL A 82 -13.90 10.33 3.94
N THR A 83 -13.61 9.18 4.52
CA THR A 83 -13.11 8.01 3.78
C THR A 83 -14.15 7.46 2.81
N TYR A 84 -15.44 7.50 3.17
CA TYR A 84 -16.54 7.12 2.29
C TYR A 84 -16.60 8.00 1.04
N GLU A 85 -16.63 9.31 1.20
CA GLU A 85 -16.65 10.26 0.08
C GLU A 85 -15.39 10.11 -0.81
N TYR A 86 -14.22 9.95 -0.19
CA TYR A 86 -12.99 9.72 -0.93
C TYR A 86 -13.05 8.41 -1.73
N THR A 87 -13.53 7.32 -1.14
CA THR A 87 -13.69 6.02 -1.82
C THR A 87 -14.55 6.13 -3.06
N LEU A 88 -15.73 6.74 -2.93
CA LEU A 88 -16.64 6.93 -4.05
C LEU A 88 -16.05 7.85 -5.14
N ASN A 89 -15.36 8.92 -4.75
CA ASN A 89 -14.68 9.81 -5.69
C ASN A 89 -13.52 9.12 -6.42
N TRP A 90 -12.77 8.28 -5.72
CA TRP A 90 -11.70 7.47 -6.31
C TRP A 90 -12.28 6.50 -7.36
N MET A 91 -13.36 5.77 -7.04
CA MET A 91 -14.04 4.88 -7.97
C MET A 91 -14.60 5.64 -9.18
N ALA A 92 -15.27 6.77 -8.94
CA ALA A 92 -15.79 7.61 -10.02
C ALA A 92 -14.68 8.17 -10.91
N ARG A 93 -13.52 8.52 -10.36
CA ARG A 93 -12.35 8.99 -11.11
C ARG A 93 -11.82 7.91 -12.06
N VAL A 94 -11.71 6.66 -11.60
CA VAL A 94 -11.29 5.51 -12.41
C VAL A 94 -12.22 5.32 -13.61
N VAL A 95 -13.53 5.50 -13.42
CA VAL A 95 -14.54 5.31 -14.47
C VAL A 95 -14.65 6.53 -15.40
N GLN A 96 -14.67 7.74 -14.85
CA GLN A 96 -14.96 8.96 -15.63
C GLN A 96 -13.76 9.51 -16.38
N LYS A 97 -12.55 9.43 -15.79
CA LYS A 97 -11.32 10.03 -16.33
C LYS A 97 -10.15 9.05 -16.31
N PRO A 98 -10.28 7.89 -16.97
CA PRO A 98 -9.26 6.83 -16.90
C PRO A 98 -7.89 7.24 -17.48
N TRP A 99 -7.86 8.23 -18.38
CA TRP A 99 -6.60 8.79 -18.89
C TRP A 99 -5.84 9.66 -17.88
N GLN A 100 -6.44 9.91 -16.72
CA GLN A 100 -5.83 10.67 -15.62
C GLN A 100 -5.77 9.81 -14.36
N ARG A 101 -4.74 9.01 -14.24
CA ARG A 101 -4.53 8.12 -13.10
C ARG A 101 -4.63 8.85 -11.77
N THR A 102 -5.16 8.18 -10.77
CA THR A 102 -5.18 8.70 -9.39
C THR A 102 -3.78 8.70 -8.77
N ARG A 103 -2.93 7.75 -9.16
CA ARG A 103 -1.63 7.43 -8.53
C ARG A 103 -1.74 7.12 -7.04
N ILE A 104 -2.93 6.78 -6.61
CA ILE A 104 -3.25 6.34 -5.24
C ILE A 104 -3.78 4.92 -5.33
N VAL A 105 -3.21 4.05 -4.53
CA VAL A 105 -3.62 2.65 -4.40
C VAL A 105 -4.69 2.57 -3.31
N LEU A 106 -5.85 2.02 -3.64
CA LEU A 106 -6.86 1.65 -2.66
C LEU A 106 -6.45 0.32 -2.01
N VAL A 107 -6.34 0.29 -0.69
CA VAL A 107 -5.92 -0.91 0.05
C VAL A 107 -6.99 -1.30 1.05
N LEU A 108 -7.42 -2.55 0.97
CA LEU A 108 -8.45 -3.14 1.84
C LEU A 108 -7.82 -4.29 2.63
N ILE A 109 -7.60 -4.07 3.93
CA ILE A 109 -7.02 -5.06 4.84
C ILE A 109 -8.14 -5.62 5.70
N SER A 110 -8.52 -6.87 5.50
CA SER A 110 -9.57 -7.50 6.30
C SER A 110 -9.56 -9.01 6.13
N LYS A 111 -10.23 -9.72 7.03
CA LYS A 111 -10.51 -11.15 6.91
C LYS A 111 -11.21 -11.49 5.59
N GLU A 112 -11.22 -12.76 5.24
CA GLU A 112 -12.07 -13.27 4.14
C GLU A 112 -13.55 -13.09 4.46
N GLY A 113 -14.38 -13.03 3.40
CA GLY A 113 -15.83 -13.01 3.57
C GLY A 113 -16.43 -11.65 3.94
N VAL A 114 -15.65 -10.56 4.00
CA VAL A 114 -16.21 -9.21 4.26
C VAL A 114 -16.77 -8.52 3.00
N GLY A 115 -16.80 -9.17 1.83
CA GLY A 115 -17.37 -8.62 0.61
C GLY A 115 -16.45 -7.75 -0.24
N LYS A 116 -15.11 -7.76 -0.01
CA LYS A 116 -14.15 -7.00 -0.84
C LYS A 116 -14.32 -7.31 -2.33
N GLY A 117 -14.36 -8.59 -2.69
CA GLY A 117 -14.50 -9.07 -4.07
C GLY A 117 -15.77 -8.57 -4.75
N MET A 118 -16.91 -8.58 -4.06
CA MET A 118 -18.19 -8.19 -4.66
C MET A 118 -18.16 -6.76 -5.24
N VAL A 119 -17.54 -5.82 -4.56
CA VAL A 119 -17.43 -4.43 -5.04
C VAL A 119 -16.41 -4.32 -6.17
N THR A 120 -15.26 -5.00 -6.04
CA THR A 120 -14.23 -4.98 -7.09
C THR A 120 -14.69 -5.68 -8.36
N ASP A 121 -15.49 -6.73 -8.24
CA ASP A 121 -16.07 -7.46 -9.38
C ASP A 121 -17.10 -6.59 -10.13
N ILE A 122 -17.93 -5.84 -9.41
CA ILE A 122 -18.82 -4.84 -10.03
C ILE A 122 -18.02 -3.83 -10.85
N LEU A 123 -16.90 -3.31 -10.33
CA LEU A 123 -16.02 -2.44 -11.11
C LEU A 123 -15.43 -3.17 -12.32
N GLY A 124 -15.05 -4.43 -12.17
CA GLY A 124 -14.58 -5.28 -13.25
C GLY A 124 -15.61 -5.44 -14.37
N GLU A 125 -16.89 -5.69 -14.03
CA GLU A 125 -17.97 -5.78 -14.98
C GLU A 125 -18.25 -4.45 -15.70
N ILE A 126 -18.12 -3.32 -15.00
CA ILE A 126 -18.26 -1.99 -15.62
C ILE A 126 -17.14 -1.74 -16.63
N LEU A 127 -15.90 -2.00 -16.26
CA LEU A 127 -14.73 -1.71 -17.08
C LEU A 127 -14.54 -2.73 -18.23
N GLY A 128 -14.96 -3.97 -17.99
CA GLY A 128 -14.77 -5.10 -18.93
C GLY A 128 -13.37 -5.70 -18.87
N SER A 129 -13.22 -6.91 -19.36
CA SER A 129 -11.99 -7.71 -19.28
C SER A 129 -10.78 -7.07 -19.97
N GLN A 130 -10.99 -6.25 -20.98
CA GLN A 130 -9.90 -5.51 -21.63
C GLN A 130 -9.23 -4.53 -20.66
N CYS A 131 -10.02 -3.84 -19.84
CA CYS A 131 -9.56 -2.74 -19.00
C CYS A 131 -9.38 -3.12 -17.52
N PHE A 132 -9.87 -4.27 -17.10
CA PHE A 132 -9.82 -4.78 -15.74
C PHE A 132 -8.94 -6.03 -15.64
N LEU A 133 -8.18 -6.12 -14.54
CA LEU A 133 -7.43 -7.32 -14.18
C LEU A 133 -7.59 -7.57 -12.68
N SER A 134 -7.94 -8.80 -12.30
CA SER A 134 -7.89 -9.29 -10.93
C SER A 134 -6.84 -10.40 -10.89
N GLU A 135 -5.77 -10.22 -10.08
CA GLU A 135 -4.61 -11.09 -10.10
C GLU A 135 -4.09 -11.36 -8.68
N SER A 136 -3.75 -12.62 -8.40
CA SER A 136 -3.17 -13.07 -7.12
C SER A 136 -1.71 -13.50 -7.23
N ARG A 137 -1.19 -13.69 -8.45
CA ARG A 137 0.17 -14.17 -8.68
C ARG A 137 1.14 -13.00 -8.84
N LYS A 138 2.16 -12.94 -7.96
CA LYS A 138 3.20 -11.92 -8.03
C LYS A 138 3.95 -11.91 -9.37
N ASP A 139 4.23 -13.09 -9.92
CA ASP A 139 5.00 -13.23 -11.16
C ASP A 139 4.31 -12.59 -12.36
N ASN A 140 2.97 -12.59 -12.39
CA ASN A 140 2.19 -11.95 -13.45
C ASN A 140 2.19 -10.41 -13.35
N LEU A 141 2.48 -9.88 -12.16
CA LEU A 141 2.50 -8.44 -11.89
C LEU A 141 3.91 -7.86 -11.90
N PHE A 142 4.87 -8.55 -11.25
CA PHE A 142 6.23 -8.06 -11.01
C PHE A 142 7.30 -8.93 -11.67
N GLY A 143 6.91 -10.04 -12.30
CA GLY A 143 7.82 -10.95 -12.98
C GLY A 143 8.26 -10.46 -14.35
N GLN A 144 9.10 -11.28 -14.99
CA GLN A 144 9.67 -10.98 -16.30
C GLN A 144 8.58 -10.82 -17.38
N PHE A 145 7.48 -11.57 -17.31
CA PHE A 145 6.39 -11.53 -18.28
C PHE A 145 5.16 -10.91 -17.67
N ASN A 146 4.85 -9.70 -18.06
CA ASN A 146 3.80 -8.86 -17.48
C ASN A 146 2.76 -8.36 -18.51
N SER A 147 2.62 -9.06 -19.62
CA SER A 147 1.71 -8.66 -20.70
C SER A 147 0.24 -8.55 -20.25
N SER A 148 -0.15 -9.22 -19.15
CA SER A 148 -1.47 -9.08 -18.54
C SER A 148 -1.79 -7.65 -18.07
N LEU A 149 -0.78 -6.81 -17.82
CA LEU A 149 -0.95 -5.41 -17.45
C LEU A 149 -1.23 -4.48 -18.63
N SER A 150 -1.00 -4.95 -19.87
CA SER A 150 -1.27 -4.16 -21.08
C SER A 150 -2.75 -3.79 -21.19
N CYS A 151 -3.03 -2.56 -21.61
CA CYS A 151 -4.38 -2.02 -21.81
C CYS A 151 -5.28 -2.01 -20.54
N LYS A 152 -4.73 -2.09 -19.34
CA LYS A 152 -5.52 -2.05 -18.10
C LYS A 152 -5.69 -0.63 -17.56
N THR A 153 -6.88 -0.34 -17.00
CA THR A 153 -7.18 0.89 -16.29
C THR A 153 -7.37 0.66 -14.79
N LEU A 154 -7.74 -0.56 -14.39
CA LEU A 154 -7.81 -1.00 -13.00
C LEU A 154 -7.22 -2.40 -12.85
N VAL A 155 -6.29 -2.53 -11.93
CA VAL A 155 -5.68 -3.80 -11.52
C VAL A 155 -5.98 -4.03 -10.05
N VAL A 156 -6.70 -5.09 -9.74
CA VAL A 156 -6.97 -5.56 -8.38
C VAL A 156 -6.00 -6.66 -8.03
N MET A 157 -5.23 -6.48 -7.00
CA MET A 157 -4.22 -7.40 -6.50
C MET A 157 -4.77 -8.11 -5.27
N ASN A 158 -5.00 -9.41 -5.38
CA ASN A 158 -5.55 -10.21 -4.29
C ASN A 158 -4.45 -10.97 -3.57
N GLU A 159 -4.49 -10.95 -2.22
CA GLU A 159 -3.64 -11.73 -1.33
C GLU A 159 -2.12 -11.59 -1.60
N LEU A 160 -1.69 -10.41 -2.06
CA LEU A 160 -0.27 -10.14 -2.25
C LEU A 160 0.42 -9.93 -0.90
N LEU A 161 1.26 -10.87 -0.53
CA LEU A 161 2.15 -10.76 0.62
C LEU A 161 3.47 -10.12 0.20
N TRP A 162 3.78 -8.96 0.76
CA TRP A 162 5.05 -8.25 0.52
C TRP A 162 6.20 -8.77 1.37
N ALA A 163 5.95 -9.75 2.24
CA ALA A 163 6.87 -10.26 3.26
C ALA A 163 8.32 -10.35 2.75
N GLY A 164 9.15 -9.40 3.19
CA GLY A 164 10.60 -9.42 3.01
C GLY A 164 11.15 -8.99 1.64
N SER A 165 10.32 -8.71 0.63
CA SER A 165 10.81 -8.34 -0.71
C SER A 165 10.91 -6.81 -0.89
N HIS A 166 12.04 -6.24 -0.49
CA HIS A 166 12.35 -4.83 -0.76
C HIS A 166 12.39 -4.51 -2.26
N GLU A 167 12.78 -5.47 -3.10
CA GLU A 167 12.84 -5.33 -4.55
C GLU A 167 11.44 -5.16 -5.16
N ALA A 168 10.50 -6.04 -4.83
CA ALA A 168 9.12 -5.94 -5.30
C ALA A 168 8.44 -4.63 -4.82
N SER A 169 8.80 -4.16 -3.62
CA SER A 169 8.34 -2.88 -3.09
C SER A 169 8.80 -1.69 -3.93
N GLY A 170 10.05 -1.70 -4.40
CA GLY A 170 10.59 -0.69 -5.30
C GLY A 170 9.86 -0.67 -6.63
N VAL A 171 9.78 -1.83 -7.28
CA VAL A 171 9.08 -2.00 -8.57
C VAL A 171 7.61 -1.52 -8.48
N PHE A 172 6.91 -1.85 -7.40
CA PHE A 172 5.52 -1.40 -7.24
C PHE A 172 5.39 0.11 -7.08
N LYS A 173 6.32 0.74 -6.33
CA LYS A 173 6.33 2.21 -6.19
C LYS A 173 6.53 2.89 -7.55
N ASP A 174 7.38 2.33 -8.41
CA ASP A 174 7.61 2.83 -9.76
C ASP A 174 6.35 2.62 -10.62
N MET A 175 5.71 1.45 -10.58
CA MET A 175 4.44 1.19 -11.29
C MET A 175 3.33 2.19 -10.92
N ILE A 176 3.26 2.64 -9.66
CA ILE A 176 2.28 3.65 -9.22
C ILE A 176 2.58 5.02 -9.86
N THR A 177 3.85 5.37 -10.06
CA THR A 177 4.27 6.74 -10.42
C THR A 177 4.66 6.92 -11.87
N ASP A 178 5.17 5.90 -12.52
CA ASP A 178 5.71 5.99 -13.87
C ASP A 178 4.62 6.29 -14.90
N LYS A 179 5.02 7.03 -15.92
CA LYS A 179 4.12 7.39 -17.03
C LYS A 179 4.00 6.29 -18.07
N ALA A 180 4.97 5.38 -18.10
CA ALA A 180 5.02 4.27 -19.04
C ALA A 180 5.39 2.98 -18.30
N ILE A 181 4.93 1.85 -18.85
CA ILE A 181 5.35 0.52 -18.43
C ILE A 181 6.06 -0.19 -19.56
N THR A 182 7.07 -0.99 -19.23
CA THR A 182 7.66 -1.93 -20.19
C THR A 182 6.83 -3.20 -20.17
N VAL A 183 6.18 -3.51 -21.29
CA VAL A 183 5.43 -4.75 -21.46
C VAL A 183 6.34 -5.78 -22.10
N ASN A 184 6.47 -6.92 -21.45
CA ASN A 184 7.24 -8.06 -21.92
C ASN A 184 6.30 -9.27 -22.12
N GLU A 185 6.16 -9.66 -23.34
CA GLU A 185 5.37 -10.82 -23.74
C GLU A 185 6.28 -11.94 -24.23
N LYS A 186 5.95 -13.18 -23.89
CA LYS A 186 6.78 -14.33 -24.25
C LYS A 186 6.93 -14.43 -25.79
N HIS A 187 8.17 -14.52 -26.25
CA HIS A 187 8.54 -14.59 -27.66
C HIS A 187 8.25 -13.33 -28.50
N GLN A 188 8.03 -12.18 -27.85
CA GLN A 188 7.87 -10.89 -28.52
C GLN A 188 8.95 -9.90 -28.10
N VAL A 189 9.15 -8.87 -28.91
CA VAL A 189 10.03 -7.75 -28.54
C VAL A 189 9.37 -6.94 -27.44
N GLN A 190 10.12 -6.57 -26.42
CA GLN A 190 9.66 -5.67 -25.37
C GLN A 190 9.21 -4.34 -25.97
N ARG A 191 8.07 -3.85 -25.47
CA ARG A 191 7.54 -2.56 -25.89
C ARG A 191 7.24 -1.69 -24.67
N GLN A 192 7.33 -0.37 -24.86
CA GLN A 192 6.86 0.59 -23.89
C GLN A 192 5.42 0.98 -24.21
N GLU A 193 4.56 1.00 -23.19
CA GLU A 193 3.18 1.47 -23.28
C GLU A 193 2.95 2.60 -22.26
N ASP A 194 2.13 3.58 -22.64
CA ASP A 194 1.65 4.58 -21.68
C ASP A 194 0.88 3.89 -20.55
N CYS A 195 1.15 4.29 -19.30
CA CYS A 195 0.58 3.66 -18.12
C CYS A 195 -0.70 4.35 -17.68
N TYR A 196 -1.82 3.64 -17.73
CA TYR A 196 -3.14 4.11 -17.29
C TYR A 196 -3.72 3.33 -16.10
N GLN A 197 -2.97 2.37 -15.55
CA GLN A 197 -3.43 1.52 -14.47
C GLN A 197 -3.62 2.31 -13.17
N ASN A 198 -4.78 2.15 -12.55
CA ASN A 198 -5.01 2.37 -11.15
C ASN A 198 -4.93 1.02 -10.42
N TYR A 199 -4.59 1.02 -9.15
CA TYR A 199 -4.36 -0.20 -8.39
C TYR A 199 -5.26 -0.25 -7.17
N ALA A 200 -5.81 -1.45 -6.89
CA ALA A 200 -6.42 -1.78 -5.62
C ALA A 200 -5.78 -3.05 -5.06
N ILE A 201 -5.60 -3.14 -3.75
CA ILE A 201 -5.07 -4.30 -3.05
C ILE A 201 -6.12 -4.80 -2.08
N CYS A 202 -6.43 -6.10 -2.16
CA CYS A 202 -7.29 -6.80 -1.21
C CYS A 202 -6.46 -7.88 -0.51
N THR A 203 -6.26 -7.77 0.80
CA THR A 203 -5.42 -8.71 1.54
C THR A 203 -5.92 -8.94 2.96
N GLN A 204 -5.44 -10.01 3.58
CA GLN A 204 -5.68 -10.33 4.98
C GLN A 204 -4.45 -10.07 5.86
N GLY A 205 -3.27 -9.99 5.24
CA GLY A 205 -2.01 -9.87 5.96
C GLY A 205 -1.85 -8.53 6.67
N PRO A 206 -1.24 -8.52 7.86
CA PRO A 206 -1.00 -7.30 8.62
C PRO A 206 -0.10 -6.30 7.88
N TRP A 207 0.84 -6.78 7.07
CA TRP A 207 1.71 -5.96 6.23
C TRP A 207 1.25 -5.98 4.77
N ALA A 208 0.27 -5.17 4.48
CA ALA A 208 -0.39 -5.09 3.17
C ALA A 208 0.40 -4.26 2.15
N VAL A 209 1.13 -3.25 2.60
CA VAL A 209 1.86 -2.33 1.72
C VAL A 209 3.17 -1.88 2.36
N PRO A 210 4.22 -1.67 1.56
CA PRO A 210 5.49 -1.13 2.04
C PRO A 210 5.37 0.39 2.25
N ALA A 211 4.55 0.79 3.21
CA ALA A 211 4.31 2.19 3.53
C ALA A 211 5.47 2.74 4.35
N SER A 212 6.37 3.51 3.74
CA SER A 212 7.31 4.34 4.50
C SER A 212 6.57 5.50 5.18
N CYS A 213 7.21 6.11 6.18
CA CYS A 213 6.66 7.27 6.90
C CYS A 213 6.18 8.40 5.96
N GLU A 214 6.85 8.61 4.84
CA GLU A 214 6.49 9.62 3.84
C GLU A 214 5.50 9.12 2.78
N SER A 215 4.96 7.90 2.93
CA SER A 215 4.12 7.31 1.90
C SER A 215 2.74 7.97 1.89
N ARG A 216 2.47 8.71 0.80
CA ARG A 216 1.20 9.37 0.48
C ARG A 216 0.46 8.73 -0.70
N ARG A 217 0.88 7.51 -1.09
CA ARG A 217 0.36 6.82 -2.28
C ARG A 217 -0.67 5.76 -1.95
N PHE A 218 -0.89 5.49 -0.67
CA PHE A 218 -1.79 4.45 -0.22
C PHE A 218 -2.96 5.04 0.53
N PHE A 219 -4.15 4.67 0.11
CA PHE A 219 -5.39 4.90 0.83
C PHE A 219 -5.81 3.58 1.45
N VAL A 220 -5.54 3.42 2.74
CA VAL A 220 -5.70 2.15 3.44
C VAL A 220 -6.97 2.17 4.28
N LEU A 221 -7.82 1.20 4.07
CA LEU A 221 -9.02 0.94 4.84
C LEU A 221 -8.92 -0.42 5.51
N GLU A 222 -9.51 -0.52 6.68
CA GLU A 222 -9.69 -1.76 7.43
C GLU A 222 -11.19 -2.04 7.56
N PRO A 223 -11.78 -2.76 6.58
CA PRO A 223 -13.19 -3.09 6.60
C PRO A 223 -13.61 -3.83 7.86
N SER A 224 -14.79 -3.46 8.38
CA SER A 224 -15.43 -4.14 9.51
C SER A 224 -15.66 -5.62 9.21
N ASP A 225 -15.40 -6.46 10.19
CA ASP A 225 -15.65 -7.91 10.10
C ASP A 225 -17.07 -8.31 10.59
N ARG A 226 -17.98 -7.35 10.76
CA ARG A 226 -19.33 -7.54 11.30
C ARG A 226 -20.07 -8.73 10.69
N TYR A 227 -19.97 -8.95 9.38
CA TYR A 227 -20.63 -10.04 8.67
C TYR A 227 -19.66 -11.14 8.24
N CYS A 228 -18.38 -11.06 8.67
CA CYS A 228 -17.33 -11.98 8.26
C CYS A 228 -17.54 -13.37 8.85
N GLY A 229 -17.53 -14.40 7.98
CA GLY A 229 -17.59 -15.79 8.42
C GLY A 229 -18.88 -16.22 9.13
N ASN A 230 -19.82 -15.31 9.32
CA ASN A 230 -21.10 -15.60 9.94
C ASN A 230 -22.00 -16.31 8.92
N GLN A 231 -22.44 -17.51 9.26
CA GLN A 231 -23.44 -18.25 8.49
C GLN A 231 -24.87 -18.04 9.07
N ASP A 232 -25.04 -16.97 9.84
CA ASP A 232 -26.33 -16.61 10.39
C ASP A 232 -27.26 -16.02 9.31
N GLN A 233 -28.53 -15.93 9.67
CA GLN A 233 -29.55 -15.42 8.76
C GLN A 233 -29.33 -13.94 8.39
N GLU A 234 -28.82 -13.12 9.31
CA GLU A 234 -28.57 -11.69 9.09
C GLU A 234 -27.48 -11.49 8.01
N SER A 235 -26.33 -12.15 8.17
CA SER A 235 -25.21 -12.08 7.22
C SER A 235 -25.60 -12.61 5.85
N THR A 236 -26.33 -13.73 5.81
CA THR A 236 -26.84 -14.30 4.54
C THR A 236 -27.77 -13.32 3.82
N GLN A 237 -28.72 -12.71 4.53
CA GLN A 237 -29.63 -11.72 3.96
C GLN A 237 -28.89 -10.46 3.50
N TYR A 238 -27.88 -10.04 4.25
CA TYR A 238 -27.06 -8.88 3.91
C TYR A 238 -26.34 -9.09 2.57
N PHE A 239 -25.62 -10.19 2.41
CA PHE A 239 -24.90 -10.47 1.16
C PHE A 239 -25.85 -10.78 -0.01
N ASN A 240 -26.98 -11.43 0.24
CA ASN A 240 -28.02 -11.60 -0.79
C ASN A 240 -28.55 -10.27 -1.32
N ARG A 241 -28.77 -9.27 -0.45
CA ARG A 241 -29.15 -7.91 -0.88
C ARG A 241 -28.05 -7.24 -1.67
N LEU A 242 -26.80 -7.36 -1.22
CA LEU A 242 -25.64 -6.80 -1.92
C LEU A 242 -25.51 -7.41 -3.33
N ALA A 243 -25.73 -8.72 -3.47
CA ALA A 243 -25.68 -9.43 -4.74
C ALA A 243 -26.78 -9.03 -5.74
N THR A 244 -27.84 -8.34 -5.29
CA THR A 244 -28.87 -7.83 -6.23
C THR A 244 -28.46 -6.59 -6.99
N VAL A 245 -27.39 -5.93 -6.57
CA VAL A 245 -26.92 -4.68 -7.19
C VAL A 245 -26.40 -4.94 -8.60
N GLN A 246 -26.97 -4.24 -9.55
CA GLN A 246 -26.59 -4.41 -10.96
C GLN A 246 -25.47 -3.43 -11.32
N PRO A 247 -24.39 -3.90 -11.97
CA PRO A 247 -23.24 -3.07 -12.38
C PRO A 247 -23.63 -1.84 -13.20
N LYS A 248 -24.66 -1.95 -14.06
CA LYS A 248 -25.16 -0.83 -14.88
C LYS A 248 -25.72 0.32 -14.05
N HIS A 249 -26.28 0.04 -12.86
CA HIS A 249 -26.81 1.06 -11.95
C HIS A 249 -25.67 1.75 -11.19
N VAL A 250 -24.66 0.99 -10.82
CA VAL A 250 -23.44 1.53 -10.23
C VAL A 250 -22.68 2.40 -11.23
N ALA A 251 -22.60 1.97 -12.48
CA ALA A 251 -22.01 2.75 -13.57
C ALA A 251 -22.72 4.09 -13.74
N ASP A 252 -24.05 4.11 -13.76
CA ASP A 252 -24.84 5.35 -13.88
C ASP A 252 -24.53 6.32 -12.72
N PHE A 253 -24.50 5.83 -11.50
CA PHE A 253 -24.11 6.61 -10.32
C PHE A 253 -22.69 7.16 -10.45
N LEU A 254 -21.71 6.31 -10.79
CA LEU A 254 -20.31 6.72 -10.91
C LEU A 254 -20.10 7.73 -12.04
N TYR A 255 -20.78 7.57 -13.20
CA TYR A 255 -20.70 8.53 -14.30
C TYR A 255 -21.31 9.89 -13.98
N LYS A 256 -22.33 9.95 -13.13
CA LYS A 256 -23.04 11.17 -12.73
C LYS A 256 -22.43 11.88 -11.54
N ARG A 257 -21.58 11.17 -10.77
CA ARG A 257 -20.98 11.73 -9.57
C ARG A 257 -20.09 12.93 -9.92
N ASP A 258 -20.29 14.04 -9.23
CA ASP A 258 -19.43 15.21 -9.37
C ASP A 258 -18.08 14.97 -8.69
N ILE A 259 -17.03 14.96 -9.49
CA ILE A 259 -15.63 14.84 -9.07
C ILE A 259 -14.80 16.07 -9.48
N SER A 260 -15.44 17.21 -9.74
CA SER A 260 -14.75 18.43 -10.17
C SER A 260 -13.77 18.96 -9.14
N SER A 261 -14.11 18.86 -7.86
CA SER A 261 -13.28 19.25 -6.72
C SER A 261 -12.37 18.14 -6.19
N PHE A 262 -12.47 16.92 -6.72
CA PHE A 262 -11.70 15.79 -6.21
C PHE A 262 -10.22 15.86 -6.57
N ILE A 263 -9.37 15.96 -5.57
CA ILE A 263 -7.91 15.92 -5.69
C ILE A 263 -7.41 14.59 -5.11
N ALA A 264 -7.08 13.65 -5.99
CA ALA A 264 -6.70 12.29 -5.58
C ALA A 264 -5.50 12.23 -4.61
N SER A 265 -4.57 13.21 -4.68
CA SER A 265 -3.41 13.27 -3.78
C SER A 265 -3.73 13.73 -2.35
N GLN A 266 -4.93 14.24 -2.09
CA GLN A 266 -5.41 14.57 -0.74
C GLN A 266 -6.04 13.33 -0.10
N VAL A 267 -5.18 12.34 0.19
CA VAL A 267 -5.61 11.07 0.79
C VAL A 267 -5.98 11.30 2.26
N PRO A 268 -7.16 10.86 2.71
CA PRO A 268 -7.52 10.91 4.13
C PRO A 268 -6.54 10.09 4.97
N GLU A 269 -6.15 10.62 6.12
CA GLU A 269 -5.40 9.85 7.10
C GLU A 269 -6.31 8.81 7.76
N THR A 270 -5.84 7.57 7.84
CA THR A 270 -6.58 6.46 8.45
C THR A 270 -5.73 5.76 9.48
N LYS A 271 -6.36 5.22 10.53
CA LYS A 271 -5.67 4.40 11.53
C LYS A 271 -4.98 3.20 10.88
N ALA A 272 -5.62 2.59 9.88
CA ALA A 272 -5.05 1.48 9.13
C ALA A 272 -3.76 1.87 8.40
N LEU A 273 -3.67 3.05 7.79
CA LEU A 273 -2.44 3.53 7.16
C LEU A 273 -1.33 3.75 8.20
N THR A 274 -1.68 4.32 9.36
CA THR A 274 -0.72 4.48 10.47
C THR A 274 -0.18 3.13 10.93
N GLY A 275 -1.04 2.12 11.12
CA GLY A 275 -0.62 0.75 11.41
C GLY A 275 0.37 0.22 10.36
N GLN A 276 0.08 0.38 9.06
CA GLN A 276 0.99 -0.07 7.99
C GLN A 276 2.35 0.65 8.02
N LYS A 277 2.39 1.92 8.40
CA LYS A 277 3.64 2.66 8.57
C LYS A 277 4.45 2.11 9.74
N LEU A 278 3.80 1.78 10.86
CA LEU A 278 4.46 1.18 12.03
C LEU A 278 5.01 -0.22 11.71
N GLU A 279 4.24 -1.07 11.02
CA GLU A 279 4.70 -2.39 10.56
C GLU A 279 5.87 -2.31 9.55
N SER A 280 6.02 -1.19 8.88
CA SER A 280 7.09 -0.95 7.91
C SER A 280 8.35 -0.32 8.52
N LEU A 281 8.38 -0.09 9.82
CA LEU A 281 9.54 0.45 10.50
C LEU A 281 10.72 -0.52 10.42
N THR A 282 11.91 0.02 10.24
CA THR A 282 13.13 -0.77 10.40
C THR A 282 13.30 -1.18 11.88
N PRO A 283 14.04 -2.25 12.19
CA PRO A 283 14.23 -2.67 13.59
C PRO A 283 14.73 -1.55 14.52
N VAL A 284 15.61 -0.68 14.00
CA VAL A 284 16.10 0.48 14.75
C VAL A 284 15.00 1.54 14.98
N GLN A 285 14.15 1.75 13.98
CA GLN A 285 13.01 2.66 14.12
C GLN A 285 11.95 2.11 15.08
N SER A 286 11.67 0.79 15.04
CA SER A 286 10.73 0.16 15.96
C SER A 286 11.18 0.32 17.42
N VAL A 287 12.44 0.04 17.72
CA VAL A 287 12.98 0.22 19.07
C VAL A 287 12.99 1.69 19.50
N LEU A 288 13.28 2.62 18.58
CA LEU A 288 13.19 4.04 18.89
C LEU A 288 11.73 4.46 19.16
N TYR A 289 10.77 3.92 18.42
CA TYR A 289 9.35 4.17 18.64
C TYR A 289 8.89 3.63 20.00
N GLU A 290 9.30 2.40 20.37
CA GLU A 290 9.06 1.82 21.70
C GLU A 290 9.67 2.72 22.81
N ALA A 291 10.90 3.18 22.62
CA ALA A 291 11.55 4.10 23.58
C ALA A 291 10.76 5.40 23.75
N LEU A 292 10.17 5.93 22.67
CA LEU A 292 9.31 7.13 22.73
C LEU A 292 7.97 6.86 23.42
N ILE A 293 7.41 5.65 23.29
CA ILE A 293 6.21 5.22 24.02
C ILE A 293 6.52 5.14 25.50
N GLU A 294 7.58 4.42 25.88
CA GLU A 294 7.97 4.18 27.27
C GLU A 294 8.57 5.42 27.96
N GLY A 295 8.92 6.46 27.19
CA GLY A 295 9.47 7.71 27.71
C GLY A 295 10.94 7.65 28.10
N HIS A 296 11.65 6.58 27.77
CA HIS A 296 13.07 6.43 28.07
C HIS A 296 13.86 5.74 26.94
N VAL A 297 15.15 6.03 26.86
CA VAL A 297 16.05 5.41 25.88
C VAL A 297 16.58 4.10 26.45
N PHE A 298 16.48 3.02 25.68
CA PHE A 298 17.08 1.73 26.06
C PHE A 298 18.60 1.83 26.08
N CYS A 299 19.17 1.64 27.26
CA CYS A 299 20.61 1.66 27.52
C CYS A 299 21.00 0.45 28.35
N ILE A 300 22.27 0.05 28.25
CA ILE A 300 22.86 -0.96 29.15
C ILE A 300 24.02 -0.34 29.88
N ASP A 301 24.09 -0.55 31.21
CA ASP A 301 25.25 -0.19 31.98
C ASP A 301 26.34 -1.26 31.81
N SER A 302 27.45 -0.87 31.17
CA SER A 302 28.57 -1.76 30.87
C SER A 302 29.32 -2.30 32.09
N GLY A 303 28.86 -1.97 33.31
CA GLY A 303 29.51 -2.35 34.57
C GLY A 303 28.78 -3.34 35.47
N GLY A 304 27.54 -3.71 35.12
CA GLY A 304 26.73 -4.53 36.01
C GLY A 304 26.09 -5.74 35.30
N TRP A 305 26.20 -6.92 35.93
CA TRP A 305 25.52 -8.16 35.52
C TRP A 305 24.64 -8.63 36.68
N ASP A 306 23.44 -9.11 36.37
CA ASP A 306 22.57 -9.71 37.37
C ASP A 306 23.10 -11.10 37.80
N LYS A 307 22.44 -11.70 38.83
CA LYS A 307 22.83 -13.03 39.33
C LYS A 307 22.68 -14.17 38.31
N MET A 308 22.02 -13.89 37.16
CA MET A 308 21.81 -14.83 36.06
C MET A 308 22.77 -14.59 34.90
N GLY A 309 23.64 -13.60 34.99
CA GLY A 309 24.60 -13.25 33.94
C GLY A 309 24.01 -12.36 32.83
N ASN A 310 22.89 -11.67 33.08
CA ASN A 310 22.36 -10.67 32.16
C ASN A 310 22.87 -9.28 32.54
N PRO A 311 23.22 -8.42 31.56
CA PRO A 311 23.61 -7.06 31.85
C PRO A 311 22.41 -6.27 32.43
N TYR A 312 22.67 -5.41 33.42
CA TYR A 312 21.62 -4.52 33.92
C TYR A 312 21.13 -3.60 32.80
N GLN A 313 19.85 -3.68 32.49
CA GLN A 313 19.21 -2.68 31.65
C GLN A 313 19.08 -1.38 32.47
N THR A 314 19.71 -0.33 31.99
CA THR A 314 19.52 1.01 32.54
C THR A 314 18.68 1.82 31.54
N THR A 315 17.78 2.61 32.09
CA THR A 315 16.97 3.54 31.28
C THR A 315 17.71 4.87 31.21
N GLY A 316 17.97 5.32 29.97
CA GLY A 316 18.50 6.66 29.72
C GLY A 316 17.35 7.66 29.56
N HIS A 317 17.47 8.84 30.18
CA HIS A 317 16.47 9.89 29.99
C HIS A 317 16.69 10.63 28.68
N PHE A 318 15.58 10.91 27.96
CA PHE A 318 15.60 11.86 26.85
C PHE A 318 16.12 13.22 27.37
N GLY A 319 16.90 13.93 26.57
CA GLY A 319 17.57 15.16 26.99
C GLY A 319 18.91 14.96 27.75
N ALA A 320 19.22 13.75 28.19
CA ALA A 320 20.50 13.44 28.85
C ALA A 320 21.61 13.07 27.84
N SER A 321 22.85 13.21 28.29
CA SER A 321 24.05 12.74 27.57
C SER A 321 24.27 11.25 27.83
N LEU A 322 24.19 10.42 26.83
CA LEU A 322 24.30 8.97 26.93
C LEU A 322 25.53 8.48 26.16
N GLN A 323 26.19 7.45 26.67
CA GLN A 323 27.30 6.86 25.95
C GLN A 323 26.80 6.09 24.70
N ARG A 324 27.49 6.31 23.61
CA ARG A 324 27.15 5.68 22.31
C ARG A 324 27.13 4.16 22.38
N SER A 325 28.06 3.54 23.13
CA SER A 325 28.09 2.08 23.34
C SER A 325 26.86 1.59 24.11
N GLN A 326 26.45 2.29 25.15
CA GLN A 326 25.28 1.95 25.98
C GLN A 326 23.96 2.00 25.18
N ILE A 327 23.79 3.03 24.33
CA ILE A 327 22.64 3.14 23.42
C ILE A 327 22.62 1.99 22.42
N LEU A 328 23.76 1.71 21.76
CA LEU A 328 23.85 0.63 20.78
C LEU A 328 23.47 -0.71 21.39
N GLU A 329 24.04 -1.00 22.55
CA GLU A 329 23.84 -2.28 23.22
C GLU A 329 22.42 -2.41 23.76
N GLY A 330 21.88 -1.37 24.41
CA GLY A 330 20.52 -1.33 24.94
C GLY A 330 19.46 -1.48 23.84
N MET A 331 19.56 -0.69 22.80
CA MET A 331 18.62 -0.78 21.67
C MET A 331 18.76 -2.11 20.89
N THR A 332 19.97 -2.70 20.83
CA THR A 332 20.15 -4.02 20.20
C THR A 332 19.49 -5.10 21.03
N GLN A 333 19.58 -5.04 22.34
CA GLN A 333 18.95 -6.02 23.24
C GLN A 333 17.43 -5.87 23.33
N ALA A 334 16.89 -4.66 23.19
CA ALA A 334 15.46 -4.42 23.14
C ALA A 334 14.81 -5.08 21.92
N SER A 335 15.51 -5.22 20.79
CA SER A 335 14.97 -5.82 19.57
C SER A 335 15.35 -7.28 19.41
N ALA A 336 14.36 -8.19 19.38
CA ALA A 336 14.57 -9.60 19.05
C ALA A 336 15.19 -9.77 17.65
N GLN A 337 14.76 -8.95 16.69
CA GLN A 337 15.24 -9.00 15.31
C GLN A 337 16.70 -8.53 15.19
N MET A 338 17.12 -7.49 15.92
CA MET A 338 18.51 -7.05 15.93
C MET A 338 19.42 -8.04 16.65
N ARG A 339 18.93 -8.72 17.71
CA ARG A 339 19.67 -9.80 18.40
C ARG A 339 19.95 -10.99 17.48
N SER A 340 19.02 -11.33 16.60
CA SER A 340 19.15 -12.45 15.66
C SER A 340 20.00 -12.14 14.43
N ASP A 341 20.23 -10.87 14.11
CA ASP A 341 21.03 -10.45 12.95
C ASP A 341 22.53 -10.65 13.21
N LYS A 342 23.08 -11.77 12.74
CA LYS A 342 24.53 -12.10 12.81
C LYS A 342 25.42 -11.08 12.11
N HIS A 343 24.87 -10.22 11.26
CA HIS A 343 25.56 -9.18 10.52
C HIS A 343 25.30 -7.77 11.08
N HIS A 344 24.92 -7.69 12.37
CA HIS A 344 24.72 -6.39 13.02
C HIS A 344 26.01 -5.60 13.10
N VAL A 345 26.14 -4.65 12.14
CA VAL A 345 27.32 -3.76 12.08
C VAL A 345 26.98 -2.45 12.80
N PRO A 346 27.75 -2.04 13.82
CA PRO A 346 27.51 -0.79 14.53
C PRO A 346 27.37 0.44 13.62
N GLN A 347 28.09 0.49 12.52
CA GLN A 347 27.98 1.57 11.53
C GLN A 347 26.62 1.61 10.84
N LYS A 348 26.03 0.45 10.50
CA LYS A 348 24.68 0.33 9.92
C LYS A 348 23.63 0.83 10.92
N PHE A 349 23.72 0.40 12.17
CA PHE A 349 22.86 0.88 13.26
C PHE A 349 22.87 2.39 13.38
N TRP A 350 24.04 3.01 13.52
CA TRP A 350 24.16 4.46 13.69
C TRP A 350 23.67 5.25 12.49
N ARG A 351 23.86 4.73 11.28
CA ARG A 351 23.32 5.33 10.07
C ARG A 351 21.78 5.28 10.07
N GLN A 352 21.20 4.14 10.45
CA GLN A 352 19.74 3.99 10.55
C GLN A 352 19.15 4.86 11.65
N LEU A 353 19.77 4.89 12.84
CA LEU A 353 19.32 5.71 13.95
C LEU A 353 19.39 7.21 13.61
N LYS A 354 20.49 7.67 13.02
CA LYS A 354 20.59 9.05 12.53
C LYS A 354 19.53 9.38 11.51
N SER A 355 19.26 8.47 10.57
CA SER A 355 18.21 8.64 9.56
C SER A 355 16.81 8.71 10.19
N ALA A 356 16.54 7.93 11.23
CA ALA A 356 15.27 7.96 11.96
C ALA A 356 15.09 9.23 12.81
N CYS A 357 16.19 9.87 13.20
CA CYS A 357 16.22 11.06 14.03
C CYS A 357 16.44 12.37 13.24
N THR A 358 16.48 12.31 11.91
CA THR A 358 16.77 13.50 11.08
C THR A 358 15.82 13.56 9.90
N ALA A 359 15.10 14.66 9.73
CA ALA A 359 14.22 14.90 8.60
C ALA A 359 14.14 16.40 8.27
N LYS A 360 14.14 16.74 6.98
CA LYS A 360 13.99 18.13 6.49
C LYS A 360 14.89 19.17 7.17
N GLY A 361 16.10 18.77 7.56
CA GLY A 361 17.06 19.65 8.23
C GLY A 361 16.91 19.75 9.75
N GLU A 362 15.88 19.15 10.32
CA GLU A 362 15.70 19.01 11.77
C GLU A 362 16.34 17.72 12.26
N THR A 363 16.89 17.70 13.47
CA THR A 363 17.42 16.50 14.12
C THR A 363 17.13 16.49 15.60
N ILE A 364 16.76 15.30 16.10
CA ILE A 364 16.53 15.04 17.51
C ILE A 364 17.66 14.23 18.18
N LEU A 365 18.71 13.89 17.43
CA LEU A 365 19.87 13.16 17.92
C LEU A 365 21.14 13.97 17.65
N HIS A 366 21.80 14.41 18.71
CA HIS A 366 22.95 15.30 18.66
C HIS A 366 24.23 14.56 19.06
N ASP A 367 25.25 14.66 18.22
CA ASP A 367 26.57 14.10 18.48
C ASP A 367 27.38 15.06 19.35
N GLN A 368 27.75 14.64 20.56
CA GLN A 368 28.54 15.43 21.50
C GLN A 368 30.03 15.15 21.39
N GLY A 369 30.43 14.21 20.53
CA GLY A 369 31.81 13.84 20.34
C GLY A 369 32.40 13.02 21.49
N ARG A 370 33.76 12.98 21.54
CA ARG A 370 34.49 12.24 22.56
C ARG A 370 34.80 13.12 23.77
N VAL A 371 34.20 12.78 24.89
CA VAL A 371 34.40 13.47 26.17
C VAL A 371 35.20 12.57 27.12
N ARG A 372 36.11 13.15 27.91
CA ARG A 372 36.84 12.42 28.93
C ARG A 372 35.99 12.41 30.20
N ASN A 373 35.66 11.22 30.69
CA ASN A 373 34.96 11.08 31.96
C ASN A 373 35.91 11.53 33.09
N SER A 374 35.46 12.46 33.91
CA SER A 374 36.25 13.06 35.00
C SER A 374 36.60 12.07 36.12
N SER A 375 35.74 11.05 36.33
CA SER A 375 35.93 10.05 37.38
C SER A 375 36.74 8.83 36.94
N SER A 376 36.60 8.36 35.70
CA SER A 376 37.30 7.16 35.19
C SER A 376 38.51 7.48 34.33
N GLY A 377 38.69 8.71 33.86
CA GLY A 377 39.73 9.09 32.93
C GLY A 377 39.57 8.57 31.51
N VAL A 378 38.56 7.73 31.25
CA VAL A 378 38.31 7.08 29.95
C VAL A 378 37.63 8.07 29.00
N ARG A 379 38.07 8.11 27.74
CA ARG A 379 37.38 8.86 26.69
C ARG A 379 36.28 8.02 26.07
N ALA A 380 35.03 8.45 26.23
CA ALA A 380 33.86 7.81 25.59
C ALA A 380 33.15 8.79 24.61
N HIS A 381 32.45 8.25 23.63
CA HIS A 381 31.68 9.03 22.69
C HIS A 381 30.24 9.16 23.23
N TYR A 382 29.74 10.37 23.29
CA TYR A 382 28.41 10.67 23.82
C TYR A 382 27.47 11.19 22.72
N MET A 383 26.22 10.81 22.87
CA MET A 383 25.10 11.27 22.08
C MET A 383 24.02 11.83 22.99
N ARG A 384 23.23 12.75 22.51
CA ARG A 384 22.10 13.32 23.24
C ARG A 384 20.88 13.33 22.35
N PHE A 385 19.79 12.73 22.82
CA PHE A 385 18.48 12.97 22.25
C PHE A 385 17.92 14.32 22.75
N SER A 386 17.08 14.95 21.95
CA SER A 386 16.26 16.07 22.42
C SER A 386 15.36 15.63 23.59
N PRO A 387 14.75 16.54 24.34
CA PRO A 387 13.71 16.21 25.32
C PRO A 387 12.61 15.34 24.71
N LEU A 388 11.95 14.51 25.52
CA LEU A 388 10.96 13.55 25.07
C LEU A 388 9.84 14.18 24.24
N ASP A 389 9.32 15.30 24.69
CA ASP A 389 8.23 16.01 24.00
C ASP A 389 8.66 16.51 22.62
N GLU A 390 9.88 17.00 22.48
CA GLU A 390 10.44 17.41 21.19
C GLU A 390 10.63 16.20 20.27
N CYS A 391 11.08 15.05 20.81
CA CYS A 391 11.23 13.82 20.05
C CYS A 391 9.88 13.29 19.59
N ARG A 392 8.86 13.30 20.45
CA ARG A 392 7.48 12.91 20.11
C ARG A 392 6.89 13.84 19.03
N ALA A 393 7.03 15.16 19.20
CA ALA A 393 6.57 16.14 18.21
C ALA A 393 7.28 15.98 16.86
N PHE A 394 8.58 15.68 16.85
CA PHE A 394 9.33 15.38 15.62
C PHE A 394 8.76 14.14 14.92
N TRP A 395 8.45 13.09 15.67
CA TRP A 395 7.89 11.86 15.10
C TRP A 395 6.46 12.05 14.58
N GLU A 396 5.61 12.81 15.27
CA GLU A 396 4.30 13.22 14.76
C GLU A 396 4.43 13.98 13.44
N LYS A 397 5.36 14.93 13.38
CA LYS A 397 5.58 15.78 12.21
C LYS A 397 6.16 15.04 11.00
N HIS A 398 7.05 14.06 11.22
CA HIS A 398 7.86 13.45 10.16
C HIS A 398 7.64 11.95 9.94
N CYS A 399 7.19 11.23 10.95
CA CYS A 399 7.01 9.78 10.94
C CYS A 399 5.53 9.34 11.00
N PHE A 400 4.60 10.28 11.09
CA PHE A 400 3.16 10.06 10.99
C PHE A 400 2.53 9.22 12.11
N VAL A 401 2.99 9.43 13.32
CA VAL A 401 2.19 9.10 14.49
C VAL A 401 1.13 10.20 14.63
N PRO A 402 -0.16 9.85 14.77
CA PRO A 402 -1.20 10.87 14.95
C PRO A 402 -0.89 11.76 16.14
N PRO A 403 -1.16 13.08 16.07
CA PRO A 403 -1.03 13.96 17.22
C PRO A 403 -1.82 13.41 18.42
N GLY A 404 -1.16 13.33 19.59
CA GLY A 404 -1.77 12.77 20.79
C GLY A 404 -1.84 11.23 20.84
N GLY A 405 -1.21 10.52 19.91
CA GLY A 405 -1.14 9.04 19.91
C GLY A 405 -0.17 8.44 20.92
N TRP A 406 0.45 9.27 21.77
CA TRP A 406 1.34 8.81 22.81
C TRP A 406 0.56 8.48 24.09
N PRO A 407 0.98 7.46 24.89
CA PRO A 407 0.37 7.17 26.16
C PRO A 407 0.37 8.40 27.07
N GLN A 408 -0.77 8.72 27.66
CA GLN A 408 -0.87 9.71 28.72
C GLN A 408 -0.33 9.09 30.00
N GLU A 409 0.42 9.83 30.83
CA GLU A 409 1.00 9.34 32.10
C GLU A 409 -0.01 8.77 33.12
N THR A 410 -1.30 8.75 32.80
CA THR A 410 -2.39 8.35 33.71
C THR A 410 -3.02 6.98 33.41
N ASP A 411 -2.62 6.29 32.32
CA ASP A 411 -3.17 4.96 31.99
C ASP A 411 -2.29 3.86 32.58
N GLU A 412 -2.48 3.55 33.87
CA GLU A 412 -1.87 2.38 34.55
C GLU A 412 -2.34 1.01 33.98
N ASN A 413 -3.09 0.98 32.88
CA ASN A 413 -3.65 -0.21 32.26
C ASN A 413 -3.34 -0.32 30.76
N LEU A 414 -2.18 0.11 30.29
CA LEU A 414 -1.75 -0.25 28.95
C LEU A 414 -1.17 -1.67 28.97
N VAL A 415 -2.03 -2.61 28.63
CA VAL A 415 -1.67 -3.96 28.22
C VAL A 415 -0.62 -3.82 27.12
N THR A 416 0.63 -4.19 27.43
CA THR A 416 1.63 -4.48 26.40
C THR A 416 0.98 -5.39 25.37
N PRO A 417 1.16 -5.16 24.06
CA PRO A 417 0.75 -6.15 23.08
C PRO A 417 1.42 -7.46 23.50
N GLU A 418 0.62 -8.41 23.99
CA GLU A 418 1.08 -9.78 24.16
C GLU A 418 1.76 -10.14 22.85
N SER A 419 3.04 -10.43 22.95
CA SER A 419 3.82 -11.02 21.90
C SER A 419 2.96 -12.11 21.26
N ALA A 420 2.49 -11.89 20.04
CA ALA A 420 1.86 -12.93 19.26
C ALA A 420 2.83 -14.09 19.24
N ASN A 421 2.54 -15.11 20.02
CA ASN A 421 3.21 -16.38 19.97
C ASN A 421 3.05 -16.90 18.55
N PHE A 422 4.06 -16.68 17.74
CA PHE A 422 4.24 -17.44 16.52
C PHE A 422 4.61 -18.85 16.98
N ASP A 423 3.61 -19.74 17.07
CA ASP A 423 3.84 -21.15 17.08
C ASP A 423 4.69 -21.49 15.85
N VAL A 424 5.94 -21.80 16.12
CA VAL A 424 6.86 -22.37 15.15
C VAL A 424 6.22 -23.68 14.70
N PHE A 425 5.79 -23.74 13.47
CA PHE A 425 5.45 -25.00 12.81
C PHE A 425 6.73 -25.85 12.83
N GLU A 426 6.79 -26.78 13.77
CA GLU A 426 7.74 -27.88 13.72
C GLU A 426 7.49 -28.65 12.42
N SER A 427 8.52 -28.72 11.61
CA SER A 427 8.57 -29.54 10.41
C SER A 427 8.31 -30.99 10.79
N ALA A 428 7.17 -31.52 10.37
CA ALA A 428 6.88 -32.94 10.47
C ALA A 428 7.95 -33.75 9.72
N ASP A 429 8.64 -34.59 10.44
CA ASP A 429 9.58 -35.60 9.93
C ASP A 429 8.81 -36.63 9.07
N PRO A 430 9.16 -36.83 7.77
CA PRO A 430 8.41 -37.72 6.88
C PRO A 430 8.72 -39.20 7.03
N THR A 431 9.31 -39.68 8.14
CA THR A 431 9.76 -41.06 8.27
C THR A 431 9.03 -41.90 9.32
N LYS A 432 7.73 -41.70 9.54
CA LYS A 432 6.93 -42.69 10.31
C LYS A 432 5.55 -42.86 9.71
N SER A 433 5.42 -43.88 8.84
CA SER A 433 4.15 -44.59 8.60
C SER A 433 4.00 -45.77 9.52
N PRO A 434 2.77 -46.12 9.91
CA PRO A 434 2.38 -47.51 9.90
C PRO A 434 1.59 -47.84 8.65
#